data_a1315faf64265627936600597cab1980
#
_entry.id   a1315faf64265627936600597cab1980
#
_cell.length_a   1.000
_cell.length_b   1.000
_cell.length_c   1.000
_cell.angle_alpha   90.00
_cell.angle_beta   90.00
_cell.angle_gamma   90.00
#
_symmetry.space_group_name_H-M   'P 1'
#
loop_
_entity.id
_entity.type
_entity.pdbx_description
1 polymer ?
#
loop_
_entity_poly.entity_id
_entity_poly.type
_entity_poly.pdbx_seq_one_letter_code
_entity_poly.pdbx_strand_id
1 'polypeptide(L)'
;MHISVIGTGYVGLVTGACFSEFGVNVTCMDTDATRVARLEKGDVPFYEPRISELVAKGIRENRISFTTEIAKAVDKALVIFIAVGTPPRPDGSADLSYVEEVGRGIARAMTGYKVIVTKSTVPVGTGEKLREVIRANQSSKFRFDIVSNPEFLREGSAIEDFMRPNRVVIGTDSEQAIAIMKDLYRPLYLIETPFVVTDIPTAEMIKYASNAFLATKISFINEIATVCERVGANVQMVAKGMGLDNRIGSKFLHAGPGFGGSCFPKDLAALVQTGERVGFPMQIAAAAAHINEQQRVRMIEKITKEVGDIKGKTFAMLGLSFKPNTNDLRDAPALTIARALIKQGATVRAYDPAALEEACQIVPGLIPCTDAYETAQGADALILMTEWNQFRTLDFDKLKTLLRKPIFFDLRNVYDPDRVASFGFRHISVGRPSKAPSPAT
;
A
#
# COMPACT_ATOMS: atom_id res chain seq x y z
N MET A 1 -29.30 6.37 6.73
CA MET A 1 -28.55 7.34 5.87
C MET A 1 -28.24 6.66 4.55
N HIS A 2 -28.19 7.40 3.44
CA HIS A 2 -27.71 6.90 2.14
C HIS A 2 -26.45 7.67 1.75
N ILE A 3 -25.40 6.96 1.38
CA ILE A 3 -24.15 7.56 0.92
C ILE A 3 -23.81 7.06 -0.48
N SER A 4 -22.93 7.77 -1.17
CA SER A 4 -22.28 7.24 -2.37
C SER A 4 -20.76 7.29 -2.27
N VAL A 5 -20.13 6.36 -2.98
CA VAL A 5 -18.67 6.30 -3.11
C VAL A 5 -18.33 6.31 -4.58
N ILE A 6 -17.63 7.34 -5.02
CA ILE A 6 -17.22 7.53 -6.41
C ILE A 6 -15.77 7.10 -6.59
N GLY A 7 -15.57 6.10 -7.44
CA GLY A 7 -14.35 5.31 -7.57
C GLY A 7 -14.46 4.00 -6.81
N THR A 8 -14.42 2.86 -7.51
CA THR A 8 -14.44 1.50 -6.93
C THR A 8 -13.07 0.82 -7.00
N GLY A 9 -12.02 1.63 -6.93
CA GLY A 9 -10.68 1.14 -6.64
C GLY A 9 -10.58 0.61 -5.22
N TYR A 10 -9.37 0.30 -4.78
CA TYR A 10 -9.12 -0.32 -3.48
C TYR A 10 -9.78 0.45 -2.33
N VAL A 11 -9.46 1.75 -2.20
CA VAL A 11 -9.98 2.59 -1.11
C VAL A 11 -11.50 2.72 -1.16
N GLY A 12 -12.04 2.96 -2.36
CA GLY A 12 -13.48 3.20 -2.52
C GLY A 12 -14.31 1.96 -2.24
N LEU A 13 -13.93 0.80 -2.77
CA LEU A 13 -14.69 -0.44 -2.55
C LEU A 13 -14.63 -0.88 -1.08
N VAL A 14 -13.45 -0.80 -0.44
CA VAL A 14 -13.32 -1.10 1.00
C VAL A 14 -14.18 -0.14 1.82
N THR A 15 -14.15 1.17 1.51
CA THR A 15 -14.99 2.17 2.18
C THR A 15 -16.48 1.85 2.04
N GLY A 16 -16.94 1.56 0.82
CA GLY A 16 -18.34 1.24 0.55
C GLY A 16 -18.79 -0.06 1.25
N ALA A 17 -17.99 -1.11 1.16
CA ALA A 17 -18.29 -2.40 1.78
C ALA A 17 -18.34 -2.29 3.32
N CYS A 18 -17.41 -1.58 3.94
CA CYS A 18 -17.38 -1.40 5.39
C CYS A 18 -18.52 -0.51 5.88
N PHE A 19 -18.91 0.55 5.17
CA PHE A 19 -20.11 1.31 5.54
C PHE A 19 -21.39 0.50 5.37
N SER A 20 -21.47 -0.37 4.35
CA SER A 20 -22.64 -1.28 4.24
C SER A 20 -22.71 -2.25 5.41
N GLU A 21 -21.58 -2.72 5.94
CA GLU A 21 -21.51 -3.54 7.17
C GLU A 21 -21.95 -2.75 8.41
N PHE A 22 -21.71 -1.44 8.47
CA PHE A 22 -22.25 -0.55 9.50
C PHE A 22 -23.76 -0.29 9.38
N GLY A 23 -24.43 -0.88 8.39
CA GLY A 23 -25.87 -0.71 8.18
C GLY A 23 -26.26 0.51 7.34
N VAL A 24 -25.30 1.16 6.69
CA VAL A 24 -25.52 2.30 5.80
C VAL A 24 -25.88 1.80 4.40
N ASN A 25 -26.81 2.46 3.71
CA ASN A 25 -27.09 2.18 2.29
C ASN A 25 -26.03 2.90 1.43
N VAL A 26 -25.35 2.15 0.57
CA VAL A 26 -24.21 2.64 -0.22
C VAL A 26 -24.47 2.43 -1.71
N THR A 27 -24.26 3.46 -2.50
CA THR A 27 -24.13 3.34 -3.97
C THR A 27 -22.69 3.60 -4.37
N CYS A 28 -22.03 2.58 -4.89
CA CYS A 28 -20.67 2.68 -5.43
C CYS A 28 -20.74 2.97 -6.94
N MET A 29 -20.01 3.98 -7.39
CA MET A 29 -19.98 4.40 -8.79
C MET A 29 -18.56 4.29 -9.34
N ASP A 30 -18.44 3.74 -10.54
CA ASP A 30 -17.18 3.75 -11.31
C ASP A 30 -17.49 3.96 -12.80
N THR A 31 -16.58 4.57 -13.52
CA THR A 31 -16.72 4.75 -14.98
C THR A 31 -16.41 3.49 -15.78
N ASP A 32 -15.69 2.53 -15.19
CA ASP A 32 -15.36 1.24 -15.78
C ASP A 32 -16.57 0.29 -15.71
N ALA A 33 -17.29 0.17 -16.81
CA ALA A 33 -18.46 -0.71 -16.91
C ALA A 33 -18.12 -2.19 -16.68
N THR A 34 -16.93 -2.64 -17.07
CA THR A 34 -16.49 -4.02 -16.85
C THR A 34 -16.30 -4.29 -15.37
N ARG A 35 -15.69 -3.34 -14.65
CA ARG A 35 -15.51 -3.42 -13.19
C ARG A 35 -16.87 -3.41 -12.48
N VAL A 36 -17.76 -2.52 -12.84
CA VAL A 36 -19.11 -2.44 -12.27
C VAL A 36 -19.86 -3.75 -12.47
N ALA A 37 -19.85 -4.32 -13.68
CA ALA A 37 -20.54 -5.58 -13.99
C ALA A 37 -19.95 -6.79 -13.21
N ARG A 38 -18.65 -6.79 -12.89
CA ARG A 38 -18.02 -7.79 -12.01
C ARG A 38 -18.50 -7.61 -10.59
N LEU A 39 -18.47 -6.39 -10.06
CA LEU A 39 -18.86 -6.08 -8.69
C LEU A 39 -20.34 -6.36 -8.42
N GLU A 40 -21.23 -6.15 -9.37
CA GLU A 40 -22.67 -6.53 -9.29
C GLU A 40 -22.85 -8.04 -9.08
N LYS A 41 -21.91 -8.86 -9.54
CA LYS A 41 -21.88 -10.33 -9.34
C LYS A 41 -21.12 -10.74 -8.07
N GLY A 42 -20.60 -9.76 -7.30
CA GLY A 42 -19.77 -10.02 -6.12
C GLY A 42 -18.31 -10.39 -6.46
N ASP A 43 -17.91 -10.28 -7.74
CA ASP A 43 -16.54 -10.54 -8.18
C ASP A 43 -15.67 -9.28 -7.99
N VAL A 44 -14.79 -9.32 -6.99
CA VAL A 44 -13.90 -8.20 -6.62
C VAL A 44 -12.61 -8.26 -7.45
N PRO A 45 -12.24 -7.17 -8.15
CA PRO A 45 -11.11 -7.18 -9.11
C PRO A 45 -9.72 -7.00 -8.48
N PHE A 46 -9.56 -7.17 -7.17
CA PHE A 46 -8.27 -7.12 -6.47
C PHE A 46 -8.29 -8.01 -5.23
N TYR A 47 -7.10 -8.32 -4.72
CA TYR A 47 -6.96 -9.15 -3.53
C TYR A 47 -6.96 -8.30 -2.26
N GLU A 48 -7.94 -8.55 -1.40
CA GLU A 48 -8.00 -8.09 0.00
C GLU A 48 -8.74 -9.14 0.81
N PRO A 49 -8.17 -9.61 1.94
CA PRO A 49 -8.86 -10.58 2.78
C PRO A 49 -10.27 -10.14 3.17
N ARG A 50 -11.27 -11.04 3.00
CA ARG A 50 -12.68 -10.85 3.38
C ARG A 50 -13.49 -9.83 2.55
N ILE A 51 -12.90 -9.10 1.61
CA ILE A 51 -13.65 -8.07 0.85
C ILE A 51 -14.78 -8.68 0.01
N SER A 52 -14.56 -9.81 -0.64
CA SER A 52 -15.58 -10.49 -1.45
C SER A 52 -16.78 -10.95 -0.59
N GLU A 53 -16.52 -11.41 0.63
CA GLU A 53 -17.56 -11.80 1.59
C GLU A 53 -18.43 -10.62 1.99
N LEU A 54 -17.81 -9.46 2.30
CA LEU A 54 -18.51 -8.24 2.67
C LEU A 54 -19.34 -7.68 1.52
N VAL A 55 -18.78 -7.64 0.31
CA VAL A 55 -19.50 -7.19 -0.89
C VAL A 55 -20.69 -8.09 -1.17
N ALA A 56 -20.50 -9.42 -1.17
CA ALA A 56 -21.58 -10.37 -1.38
C ALA A 56 -22.67 -10.28 -0.31
N LYS A 57 -22.31 -10.06 0.96
CA LYS A 57 -23.26 -9.81 2.05
C LYS A 57 -24.05 -8.53 1.80
N GLY A 58 -23.37 -7.42 1.51
CA GLY A 58 -24.01 -6.13 1.24
C GLY A 58 -25.00 -6.17 0.09
N ILE A 59 -24.68 -6.90 -1.00
CA ILE A 59 -25.59 -7.13 -2.15
C ILE A 59 -26.83 -7.91 -1.70
N ARG A 60 -26.66 -9.03 -0.98
CA ARG A 60 -27.80 -9.85 -0.50
C ARG A 60 -28.74 -9.06 0.43
N GLU A 61 -28.18 -8.17 1.23
CA GLU A 61 -28.95 -7.33 2.17
C GLU A 61 -29.48 -6.04 1.52
N ASN A 62 -29.27 -5.83 0.21
CA ASN A 62 -29.62 -4.62 -0.53
C ASN A 62 -29.04 -3.32 0.08
N ARG A 63 -27.88 -3.41 0.72
CA ARG A 63 -27.18 -2.26 1.34
C ARG A 63 -26.09 -1.68 0.47
N ILE A 64 -25.56 -2.45 -0.49
CA ILE A 64 -24.58 -1.95 -1.47
C ILE A 64 -25.12 -2.16 -2.89
N SER A 65 -24.95 -1.17 -3.73
CA SER A 65 -25.29 -1.21 -5.15
C SER A 65 -24.20 -0.57 -5.98
N PHE A 66 -24.12 -0.92 -7.25
CA PHE A 66 -23.09 -0.43 -8.17
C PHE A 66 -23.74 0.26 -9.37
N THR A 67 -23.06 1.25 -9.96
CA THR A 67 -23.55 1.97 -11.14
C THR A 67 -22.40 2.63 -11.89
N THR A 68 -22.59 2.85 -13.19
CA THR A 68 -21.70 3.71 -14.00
C THR A 68 -22.20 5.15 -14.11
N GLU A 69 -23.40 5.45 -13.58
CA GLU A 69 -24.08 6.74 -13.74
C GLU A 69 -23.91 7.60 -12.49
N ILE A 70 -23.13 8.69 -12.60
CA ILE A 70 -22.90 9.61 -11.49
C ILE A 70 -24.19 10.25 -10.97
N ALA A 71 -25.16 10.51 -11.83
CA ALA A 71 -26.44 11.08 -11.44
C ALA A 71 -27.21 10.16 -10.48
N LYS A 72 -27.23 8.85 -10.75
CA LYS A 72 -27.85 7.85 -9.86
C LYS A 72 -27.14 7.77 -8.51
N ALA A 73 -25.80 7.90 -8.51
CA ALA A 73 -25.03 7.89 -7.28
C ALA A 73 -25.29 9.13 -6.42
N VAL A 74 -25.41 10.32 -7.05
CA VAL A 74 -25.59 11.60 -6.36
C VAL A 74 -27.03 11.81 -5.85
N ASP A 75 -28.02 11.33 -6.58
CA ASP A 75 -29.45 11.64 -6.33
C ASP A 75 -29.87 11.35 -4.88
N LYS A 76 -29.74 10.12 -4.41
CA LYS A 76 -30.20 9.69 -3.08
C LYS A 76 -29.19 9.96 -1.96
N ALA A 77 -27.93 10.21 -2.29
CA ALA A 77 -26.88 10.31 -1.31
C ALA A 77 -26.90 11.67 -0.58
N LEU A 78 -26.83 11.63 0.75
CA LEU A 78 -26.55 12.81 1.56
C LEU A 78 -25.04 13.09 1.61
N VAL A 79 -24.23 12.03 1.73
CA VAL A 79 -22.77 12.09 1.79
C VAL A 79 -22.19 11.41 0.55
N ILE A 80 -21.28 12.09 -0.13
CA ILE A 80 -20.63 11.61 -1.35
C ILE A 80 -19.14 11.54 -1.12
N PHE A 81 -18.59 10.34 -1.09
CA PHE A 81 -17.14 10.11 -0.97
C PHE A 81 -16.49 10.08 -2.35
N ILE A 82 -15.45 10.89 -2.53
CA ILE A 82 -14.57 10.87 -3.70
C ILE A 82 -13.37 9.98 -3.33
N ALA A 83 -13.28 8.80 -3.96
CA ALA A 83 -12.26 7.80 -3.73
C ALA A 83 -11.55 7.37 -5.02
N VAL A 84 -11.36 8.33 -5.93
CA VAL A 84 -10.67 8.11 -7.21
C VAL A 84 -9.16 8.19 -7.06
N GLY A 85 -8.43 7.61 -8.02
CA GLY A 85 -6.97 7.64 -8.04
C GLY A 85 -6.41 9.05 -8.19
N THR A 86 -5.24 9.28 -7.58
CA THR A 86 -4.44 10.50 -7.73
C THR A 86 -3.01 10.09 -8.15
N PRO A 87 -2.82 9.62 -9.41
CA PRO A 87 -1.52 9.13 -9.85
C PRO A 87 -0.48 10.26 -9.86
N PRO A 88 0.81 9.94 -9.70
CA PRO A 88 1.86 10.93 -9.78
C PRO A 88 2.06 11.40 -11.24
N ARG A 89 2.29 12.68 -11.42
CA ARG A 89 2.78 13.26 -12.67
C ARG A 89 4.30 13.08 -12.79
N PRO A 90 4.90 13.31 -13.97
CA PRO A 90 6.35 13.21 -14.18
C PRO A 90 7.18 14.08 -13.23
N ASP A 91 6.65 15.21 -12.78
CA ASP A 91 7.27 16.12 -11.81
C ASP A 91 7.09 15.69 -10.35
N GLY A 92 6.42 14.55 -10.09
CA GLY A 92 6.11 14.04 -8.77
C GLY A 92 4.85 14.63 -8.14
N SER A 93 4.21 15.63 -8.74
CA SER A 93 2.94 16.17 -8.25
C SER A 93 1.78 15.19 -8.47
N ALA A 94 0.74 15.29 -7.64
CA ALA A 94 -0.47 14.47 -7.82
C ALA A 94 -1.33 14.98 -8.97
N ASP A 95 -1.81 14.08 -9.83
CA ASP A 95 -2.81 14.41 -10.83
C ASP A 95 -4.21 14.43 -10.20
N LEU A 96 -4.81 15.62 -10.17
CA LEU A 96 -6.14 15.86 -9.60
C LEU A 96 -7.26 15.86 -10.64
N SER A 97 -6.97 15.59 -11.90
CA SER A 97 -7.95 15.64 -13.01
C SER A 97 -9.19 14.80 -12.73
N TYR A 98 -9.00 13.59 -12.17
CA TYR A 98 -10.13 12.72 -11.79
C TYR A 98 -10.97 13.29 -10.66
N VAL A 99 -10.34 13.92 -9.65
CA VAL A 99 -11.05 14.56 -8.52
C VAL A 99 -11.89 15.74 -9.04
N GLU A 100 -11.33 16.57 -9.91
CA GLU A 100 -12.01 17.70 -10.51
C GLU A 100 -13.18 17.25 -11.42
N GLU A 101 -12.99 16.21 -12.23
CA GLU A 101 -14.04 15.68 -13.09
C GLU A 101 -15.22 15.13 -12.28
N VAL A 102 -14.92 14.39 -11.20
CA VAL A 102 -15.96 13.95 -10.25
C VAL A 102 -16.66 15.15 -9.63
N GLY A 103 -15.91 16.19 -9.22
CA GLY A 103 -16.50 17.44 -8.71
C GLY A 103 -17.47 18.10 -9.69
N ARG A 104 -17.11 18.18 -10.98
CA ARG A 104 -17.99 18.68 -12.05
C ARG A 104 -19.24 17.81 -12.21
N GLY A 105 -19.06 16.48 -12.19
CA GLY A 105 -20.16 15.54 -12.29
C GLY A 105 -21.15 15.65 -11.14
N ILE A 106 -20.66 15.73 -9.91
CA ILE A 106 -21.47 15.96 -8.70
C ILE A 106 -22.24 17.28 -8.83
N ALA A 107 -21.55 18.36 -9.19
CA ALA A 107 -22.16 19.68 -9.32
C ALA A 107 -23.36 19.71 -10.28
N ARG A 108 -23.24 19.04 -11.42
CA ARG A 108 -24.32 18.95 -12.42
C ARG A 108 -25.47 18.06 -11.97
N ALA A 109 -25.19 17.03 -11.15
CA ALA A 109 -26.17 16.04 -10.72
C ALA A 109 -26.88 16.39 -9.40
N MET A 110 -26.40 17.40 -8.66
CA MET A 110 -26.98 17.79 -7.38
C MET A 110 -28.42 18.30 -7.53
N THR A 111 -29.32 17.77 -6.67
CA THR A 111 -30.72 18.16 -6.56
C THR A 111 -31.08 18.71 -5.17
N GLY A 112 -30.10 18.86 -4.27
CA GLY A 112 -30.26 19.36 -2.92
C GLY A 112 -28.94 19.44 -2.18
N TYR A 113 -28.99 19.66 -0.86
CA TYR A 113 -27.79 19.71 0.01
C TYR A 113 -27.01 18.40 -0.01
N LYS A 114 -25.68 18.50 -0.11
CA LYS A 114 -24.75 17.38 -0.07
C LYS A 114 -23.53 17.68 0.81
N VAL A 115 -23.02 16.66 1.50
CA VAL A 115 -21.69 16.65 2.10
C VAL A 115 -20.75 15.92 1.13
N ILE A 116 -19.79 16.63 0.58
CA ILE A 116 -18.85 16.10 -0.42
C ILE A 116 -17.52 15.85 0.26
N VAL A 117 -17.11 14.59 0.32
CA VAL A 117 -16.01 14.11 1.15
C VAL A 117 -14.86 13.63 0.26
N THR A 118 -13.71 14.26 0.37
CA THR A 118 -12.48 13.75 -0.26
C THR A 118 -11.89 12.65 0.61
N LYS A 119 -11.95 11.41 0.12
CA LYS A 119 -11.32 10.23 0.72
C LYS A 119 -9.97 9.92 0.08
N SER A 120 -9.81 10.26 -1.19
CA SER A 120 -8.53 10.18 -1.91
C SER A 120 -7.45 10.98 -1.19
N THR A 121 -6.21 10.48 -1.25
CA THR A 121 -5.05 11.24 -0.77
C THR A 121 -4.73 12.35 -1.76
N VAL A 122 -4.88 13.59 -1.32
CA VAL A 122 -4.76 14.80 -2.15
C VAL A 122 -3.86 15.84 -1.51
N PRO A 123 -3.11 16.64 -2.29
CA PRO A 123 -2.31 17.75 -1.80
C PRO A 123 -3.14 18.80 -1.05
N VAL A 124 -2.48 19.51 -0.13
CA VAL A 124 -3.07 20.63 0.60
C VAL A 124 -3.57 21.70 -0.36
N GLY A 125 -4.81 22.15 -0.12
CA GLY A 125 -5.53 23.11 -0.96
C GLY A 125 -6.50 22.46 -1.96
N THR A 126 -6.54 21.12 -2.05
CA THR A 126 -7.44 20.43 -2.97
C THR A 126 -8.91 20.62 -2.59
N GLY A 127 -9.23 20.62 -1.30
CA GLY A 127 -10.62 20.83 -0.85
C GLY A 127 -11.16 22.19 -1.26
N GLU A 128 -10.37 23.26 -1.19
CA GLU A 128 -10.80 24.58 -1.67
C GLU A 128 -10.97 24.63 -3.18
N LYS A 129 -10.01 24.05 -3.91
CA LYS A 129 -10.12 23.90 -5.38
C LYS A 129 -11.38 23.11 -5.79
N LEU A 130 -11.70 22.03 -5.08
CA LEU A 130 -12.91 21.26 -5.32
C LEU A 130 -14.18 22.09 -5.06
N ARG A 131 -14.17 22.93 -3.98
CA ARG A 131 -15.25 23.88 -3.68
C ARG A 131 -15.51 24.83 -4.85
N GLU A 132 -14.43 25.40 -5.40
CA GLU A 132 -14.51 26.29 -6.58
C GLU A 132 -15.04 25.56 -7.81
N VAL A 133 -14.52 24.36 -8.11
CA VAL A 133 -14.99 23.55 -9.24
C VAL A 133 -16.49 23.26 -9.15
N ILE A 134 -16.98 22.89 -7.97
CA ILE A 134 -18.39 22.59 -7.76
C ILE A 134 -19.23 23.85 -7.92
N ARG A 135 -18.85 24.98 -7.28
CA ARG A 135 -19.57 26.26 -7.41
C ARG A 135 -19.67 26.74 -8.85
N ALA A 136 -18.62 26.55 -9.63
CA ALA A 136 -18.58 26.98 -11.04
C ALA A 136 -19.42 26.10 -11.98
N ASN A 137 -19.75 24.87 -11.59
CA ASN A 137 -20.42 23.89 -12.47
C ASN A 137 -21.84 23.49 -12.02
N GLN A 138 -22.36 24.05 -10.93
CA GLN A 138 -23.72 23.78 -10.47
C GLN A 138 -24.76 24.33 -11.46
N SER A 139 -25.75 23.50 -11.80
CA SER A 139 -26.92 23.92 -12.60
C SER A 139 -27.90 24.81 -11.81
N SER A 140 -27.93 24.64 -10.47
CA SER A 140 -28.72 25.42 -9.52
C SER A 140 -27.90 25.60 -8.25
N LYS A 141 -28.06 26.75 -7.55
CA LYS A 141 -27.24 27.08 -6.34
C LYS A 141 -27.69 26.29 -5.11
N PHE A 142 -27.43 24.98 -5.11
CA PHE A 142 -27.62 24.16 -3.92
C PHE A 142 -26.47 24.38 -2.90
N ARG A 143 -26.82 24.33 -1.62
CA ARG A 143 -25.80 24.32 -0.55
C ARG A 143 -25.06 22.99 -0.54
N PHE A 144 -23.78 23.06 -0.24
CA PHE A 144 -22.93 21.86 0.00
C PHE A 144 -21.81 22.22 0.94
N ASP A 145 -21.28 21.22 1.62
CA ASP A 145 -20.08 21.31 2.43
C ASP A 145 -19.00 20.39 1.91
N ILE A 146 -17.75 20.83 1.99
CA ILE A 146 -16.58 20.04 1.66
C ILE A 146 -15.99 19.48 2.95
N VAL A 147 -15.62 18.21 2.92
CA VAL A 147 -14.92 17.53 4.01
C VAL A 147 -13.69 16.82 3.46
N SER A 148 -12.54 17.00 4.13
CA SER A 148 -11.38 16.12 3.96
C SER A 148 -11.45 15.02 5.01
N ASN A 149 -11.56 13.76 4.56
CA ASN A 149 -11.61 12.59 5.44
C ASN A 149 -10.59 11.54 4.91
N PRO A 150 -9.31 11.81 5.11
CA PRO A 150 -8.26 10.92 4.60
C PRO A 150 -8.36 9.52 5.18
N GLU A 151 -7.98 8.53 4.38
CA GLU A 151 -7.91 7.13 4.80
C GLU A 151 -6.51 6.79 5.34
N PHE A 152 -6.44 5.78 6.20
CA PHE A 152 -5.20 5.24 6.74
C PHE A 152 -5.18 3.70 6.63
N LEU A 153 -5.80 3.22 5.56
CA LEU A 153 -5.95 1.79 5.27
C LEU A 153 -4.61 1.21 4.80
N ARG A 154 -4.34 -0.01 5.22
CA ARG A 154 -3.21 -0.79 4.72
C ARG A 154 -3.73 -1.93 3.86
N GLU A 155 -3.33 -2.00 2.62
CA GLU A 155 -3.65 -3.14 1.75
C GLU A 155 -3.34 -4.46 2.47
N GLY A 156 -4.20 -5.46 2.32
CA GLY A 156 -4.09 -6.75 3.03
C GLY A 156 -4.60 -6.75 4.47
N SER A 157 -5.01 -5.59 5.01
CA SER A 157 -5.67 -5.44 6.32
C SER A 157 -6.60 -4.23 6.36
N ALA A 158 -7.07 -3.77 5.20
CA ALA A 158 -7.83 -2.53 5.09
C ALA A 158 -9.21 -2.61 5.75
N ILE A 159 -9.85 -3.76 5.72
CA ILE A 159 -11.13 -3.96 6.41
C ILE A 159 -10.94 -3.79 7.92
N GLU A 160 -9.91 -4.40 8.50
CA GLU A 160 -9.63 -4.24 9.92
C GLU A 160 -9.26 -2.80 10.28
N ASP A 161 -8.43 -2.15 9.47
CA ASP A 161 -8.07 -0.75 9.65
C ASP A 161 -9.28 0.20 9.54
N PHE A 162 -10.29 -0.14 8.73
CA PHE A 162 -11.52 0.62 8.65
C PHE A 162 -12.46 0.36 9.84
N MET A 163 -12.61 -0.91 10.22
CA MET A 163 -13.51 -1.33 11.30
C MET A 163 -12.97 -1.00 12.70
N ARG A 164 -11.64 -0.88 12.85
CA ARG A 164 -10.93 -0.55 14.09
C ARG A 164 -9.80 0.46 13.85
N PRO A 165 -10.12 1.67 13.38
CA PRO A 165 -9.11 2.66 13.07
C PRO A 165 -8.49 3.25 14.33
N ASN A 166 -7.21 3.61 14.28
CA ASN A 166 -6.55 4.34 15.37
C ASN A 166 -7.12 5.76 15.57
N ARG A 167 -7.71 6.35 14.54
CA ARG A 167 -8.41 7.64 14.55
C ARG A 167 -9.23 7.82 13.29
N VAL A 168 -10.23 8.70 13.36
CA VAL A 168 -10.94 9.27 12.19
C VAL A 168 -10.61 10.75 12.12
N VAL A 169 -10.13 11.22 10.97
CA VAL A 169 -9.85 12.65 10.73
C VAL A 169 -10.98 13.25 9.91
N ILE A 170 -11.53 14.37 10.39
CA ILE A 170 -12.61 15.12 9.74
C ILE A 170 -12.16 16.58 9.61
N GLY A 171 -11.80 16.99 8.40
CA GLY A 171 -11.40 18.37 8.10
C GLY A 171 -12.53 19.11 7.41
N THR A 172 -13.14 20.09 8.08
CA THR A 172 -14.20 20.95 7.51
C THR A 172 -14.48 22.14 8.42
N ASP A 173 -15.04 23.22 7.85
CA ASP A 173 -15.47 24.41 8.58
C ASP A 173 -16.96 24.33 8.99
N SER A 174 -17.69 23.28 8.55
CA SER A 174 -19.14 23.15 8.75
C SER A 174 -19.47 22.26 9.94
N GLU A 175 -20.08 22.83 10.98
CA GLU A 175 -20.58 22.06 12.13
C GLU A 175 -21.62 21.03 11.71
N GLN A 176 -22.47 21.37 10.71
CA GLN A 176 -23.45 20.44 10.16
C GLN A 176 -22.77 19.23 9.52
N ALA A 177 -21.71 19.44 8.72
CA ALA A 177 -20.96 18.36 8.11
C ALA A 177 -20.22 17.51 9.16
N ILE A 178 -19.67 18.14 10.22
CA ILE A 178 -19.05 17.42 11.35
C ILE A 178 -20.07 16.47 12.01
N ALA A 179 -21.29 16.97 12.30
CA ALA A 179 -22.34 16.16 12.94
C ALA A 179 -22.75 14.97 12.04
N ILE A 180 -22.94 15.21 10.74
CA ILE A 180 -23.30 14.16 9.76
C ILE A 180 -22.17 13.11 9.65
N MET A 181 -20.91 13.54 9.57
CA MET A 181 -19.77 12.62 9.50
C MET A 181 -19.61 11.81 10.79
N LYS A 182 -19.78 12.42 11.95
CA LYS A 182 -19.78 11.71 13.25
C LYS A 182 -20.90 10.68 13.32
N ASP A 183 -22.11 10.99 12.87
CA ASP A 183 -23.22 10.03 12.84
C ASP A 183 -22.92 8.85 11.89
N LEU A 184 -22.33 9.12 10.73
CA LEU A 184 -21.94 8.08 9.78
C LEU A 184 -20.91 7.10 10.38
N TYR A 185 -19.95 7.59 11.16
CA TYR A 185 -18.96 6.78 11.87
C TYR A 185 -19.39 6.35 13.28
N ARG A 186 -20.67 6.51 13.63
CA ARG A 186 -21.20 6.21 14.96
C ARG A 186 -20.86 4.82 15.50
N PRO A 187 -20.85 3.73 14.69
CA PRO A 187 -20.45 2.41 15.18
C PRO A 187 -19.05 2.37 15.82
N LEU A 188 -18.15 3.28 15.44
CA LEU A 188 -16.79 3.34 15.98
C LEU A 188 -16.73 3.92 17.41
N TYR A 189 -17.79 4.59 17.89
CA TYR A 189 -17.87 5.03 19.29
C TYR A 189 -17.89 3.86 20.28
N LEU A 190 -18.41 2.70 19.86
CA LEU A 190 -18.44 1.50 20.69
C LEU A 190 -17.04 0.96 21.05
N ILE A 191 -16.03 1.35 20.29
CA ILE A 191 -14.62 0.98 20.50
C ILE A 191 -13.76 2.20 20.84
N GLU A 192 -14.38 3.30 21.26
CA GLU A 192 -13.73 4.54 21.72
C GLU A 192 -12.72 5.12 20.71
N THR A 193 -12.98 4.98 19.41
CA THR A 193 -12.10 5.52 18.38
C THR A 193 -11.98 7.04 18.47
N PRO A 194 -10.77 7.62 18.56
CA PRO A 194 -10.57 9.06 18.59
C PRO A 194 -10.99 9.73 17.28
N PHE A 195 -11.69 10.87 17.39
CA PHE A 195 -12.02 11.75 16.27
C PHE A 195 -11.17 13.00 16.32
N VAL A 196 -10.42 13.27 15.26
CA VAL A 196 -9.65 14.49 15.08
C VAL A 196 -10.44 15.40 14.15
N VAL A 197 -11.09 16.40 14.71
CA VAL A 197 -11.85 17.42 13.96
C VAL A 197 -10.96 18.64 13.77
N THR A 198 -10.80 19.10 12.53
CA THR A 198 -9.91 20.20 12.16
C THR A 198 -10.38 20.86 10.86
N ASP A 199 -9.64 21.86 10.36
CA ASP A 199 -9.85 22.45 9.04
C ASP A 199 -9.40 21.49 7.89
N ILE A 200 -9.80 21.82 6.66
CA ILE A 200 -9.50 21.01 5.47
C ILE A 200 -7.98 20.92 5.22
N PRO A 201 -7.22 22.03 5.15
CA PRO A 201 -5.78 21.97 4.89
C PRO A 201 -5.01 21.12 5.91
N THR A 202 -5.37 21.22 7.20
CA THR A 202 -4.75 20.42 8.26
C THR A 202 -5.05 18.93 8.09
N ALA A 203 -6.30 18.57 7.75
CA ALA A 203 -6.66 17.17 7.49
C ALA A 203 -5.91 16.57 6.29
N GLU A 204 -5.76 17.33 5.20
CA GLU A 204 -4.98 16.95 4.02
C GLU A 204 -3.50 16.76 4.40
N MET A 205 -2.91 17.68 5.19
CA MET A 205 -1.52 17.59 5.65
C MET A 205 -1.29 16.40 6.59
N ILE A 206 -2.22 16.08 7.48
CA ILE A 206 -2.11 14.93 8.40
C ILE A 206 -1.83 13.62 7.63
N LYS A 207 -2.48 13.42 6.48
CA LYS A 207 -2.27 12.22 5.67
C LYS A 207 -0.85 12.15 5.11
N TYR A 208 -0.40 13.23 4.46
CA TYR A 208 0.95 13.28 3.87
C TYR A 208 2.04 13.18 4.93
N ALA A 209 1.92 13.94 6.02
CA ALA A 209 2.89 13.92 7.12
C ALA A 209 2.98 12.51 7.75
N SER A 210 1.84 11.84 7.96
CA SER A 210 1.82 10.48 8.50
C SER A 210 2.54 9.50 7.58
N ASN A 211 2.24 9.50 6.29
CA ASN A 211 2.87 8.59 5.33
C ASN A 211 4.36 8.88 5.15
N ALA A 212 4.76 10.16 5.09
CA ALA A 212 6.15 10.56 5.01
C ALA A 212 6.95 10.13 6.26
N PHE A 213 6.38 10.28 7.45
CA PHE A 213 7.03 9.84 8.68
C PHE A 213 7.21 8.31 8.73
N LEU A 214 6.19 7.54 8.34
CA LEU A 214 6.29 6.08 8.28
C LEU A 214 7.35 5.62 7.26
N ALA A 215 7.40 6.23 6.09
CA ALA A 215 8.42 5.94 5.09
C ALA A 215 9.83 6.33 5.59
N THR A 216 9.96 7.45 6.30
CA THR A 216 11.23 7.87 6.94
C THR A 216 11.71 6.83 7.95
N LYS A 217 10.82 6.25 8.78
CA LYS A 217 11.19 5.17 9.72
C LYS A 217 11.78 3.96 8.99
N ILE A 218 11.20 3.56 7.85
CA ILE A 218 11.72 2.44 7.05
C ILE A 218 13.08 2.79 6.44
N SER A 219 13.22 3.97 5.84
CA SER A 219 14.50 4.40 5.27
C SER A 219 15.58 4.52 6.35
N PHE A 220 15.26 5.08 7.50
CA PHE A 220 16.16 5.19 8.64
C PHE A 220 16.67 3.83 9.10
N ILE A 221 15.77 2.85 9.35
CA ILE A 221 16.23 1.53 9.80
C ILE A 221 17.01 0.78 8.72
N ASN A 222 16.79 1.04 7.44
CA ASN A 222 17.57 0.49 6.34
C ASN A 222 18.99 1.08 6.29
N GLU A 223 19.17 2.37 6.61
CA GLU A 223 20.51 2.96 6.79
C GLU A 223 21.24 2.33 7.99
N ILE A 224 20.56 2.26 9.13
CA ILE A 224 21.10 1.58 10.33
C ILE A 224 21.47 0.14 10.02
N ALA A 225 20.67 -0.59 9.23
CA ALA A 225 20.97 -1.94 8.79
C ALA A 225 22.31 -2.02 8.05
N THR A 226 22.58 -1.07 7.16
CA THR A 226 23.85 -1.00 6.43
C THR A 226 25.04 -0.78 7.36
N VAL A 227 24.88 0.07 8.38
CA VAL A 227 25.93 0.29 9.40
C VAL A 227 26.11 -0.98 10.24
N CYS A 228 25.02 -1.60 10.69
CA CYS A 228 25.08 -2.85 11.48
C CYS A 228 25.87 -3.95 10.78
N GLU A 229 25.70 -4.13 9.47
CA GLU A 229 26.48 -5.12 8.71
C GLU A 229 27.98 -4.86 8.73
N ARG A 230 28.39 -3.59 8.73
CA ARG A 230 29.81 -3.18 8.71
C ARG A 230 30.49 -3.28 10.09
N VAL A 231 29.72 -3.06 11.17
CA VAL A 231 30.25 -3.08 12.54
C VAL A 231 29.96 -4.39 13.27
N GLY A 232 29.30 -5.37 12.62
CA GLY A 232 28.97 -6.65 13.22
C GLY A 232 27.76 -6.64 14.16
N ALA A 233 26.94 -5.58 14.13
CA ALA A 233 25.72 -5.48 14.93
C ALA A 233 24.52 -6.19 14.27
N ASN A 234 23.43 -6.35 15.04
CA ASN A 234 22.19 -6.95 14.57
C ASN A 234 21.06 -5.91 14.55
N VAL A 235 20.62 -5.52 13.35
CA VAL A 235 19.57 -4.48 13.17
C VAL A 235 18.24 -4.86 13.82
N GLN A 236 17.87 -6.14 13.89
CA GLN A 236 16.61 -6.56 14.55
C GLN A 236 16.67 -6.27 16.06
N MET A 237 17.84 -6.47 16.69
CA MET A 237 18.02 -6.13 18.09
C MET A 237 18.07 -4.62 18.32
N VAL A 238 18.69 -3.87 17.40
CA VAL A 238 18.64 -2.39 17.41
C VAL A 238 17.20 -1.91 17.29
N ALA A 239 16.45 -2.40 16.30
CA ALA A 239 15.05 -2.05 16.09
C ALA A 239 14.15 -2.43 17.28
N LYS A 240 14.41 -3.59 17.91
CA LYS A 240 13.71 -4.02 19.13
C LYS A 240 14.02 -3.08 20.29
N GLY A 241 15.30 -2.79 20.53
CA GLY A 241 15.72 -1.90 21.63
C GLY A 241 15.14 -0.49 21.48
N MET A 242 15.24 0.10 20.29
CA MET A 242 14.63 1.40 20.00
C MET A 242 13.11 1.37 20.14
N GLY A 243 12.46 0.33 19.60
CA GLY A 243 11.02 0.23 19.54
C GLY A 243 10.33 0.01 20.89
N LEU A 244 11.06 -0.38 21.93
CA LEU A 244 10.57 -0.46 23.31
C LEU A 244 10.37 0.92 23.96
N ASP A 245 11.03 1.95 23.43
CA ASP A 245 10.73 3.33 23.83
C ASP A 245 9.41 3.76 23.18
N ASN A 246 8.40 4.05 24.00
CA ASN A 246 7.06 4.44 23.52
C ASN A 246 7.06 5.73 22.67
N ARG A 247 8.06 6.60 22.82
CA ARG A 247 8.23 7.81 22.00
C ARG A 247 8.58 7.45 20.56
N ILE A 248 9.21 6.29 20.33
CA ILE A 248 9.61 5.78 19.00
C ILE A 248 8.58 4.77 18.47
N GLY A 249 8.24 3.78 19.29
CA GLY A 249 7.35 2.67 18.94
C GLY A 249 7.96 1.67 17.95
N SER A 250 7.57 0.40 18.04
CA SER A 250 8.17 -0.70 17.27
C SER A 250 7.75 -0.78 15.80
N LYS A 251 6.62 -0.15 15.43
CA LYS A 251 6.09 -0.25 14.07
C LYS A 251 6.97 0.48 13.05
N PHE A 252 7.09 -0.09 11.84
CA PHE A 252 7.87 0.46 10.72
C PHE A 252 9.39 0.53 10.94
N LEU A 253 9.93 -0.27 11.88
CA LEU A 253 11.37 -0.46 12.10
C LEU A 253 11.86 -1.83 11.60
N HIS A 254 11.34 -2.29 10.47
CA HIS A 254 11.73 -3.56 9.85
C HIS A 254 12.62 -3.30 8.65
N ALA A 255 13.92 -3.61 8.79
CA ALA A 255 14.87 -3.52 7.69
C ALA A 255 14.56 -4.57 6.61
N GLY A 256 14.71 -4.17 5.35
CA GLY A 256 14.38 -5.01 4.19
C GLY A 256 14.83 -4.37 2.87
N PRO A 257 14.27 -4.81 1.73
CA PRO A 257 14.69 -4.34 0.39
C PRO A 257 14.17 -2.96 0.00
N GLY A 258 13.54 -2.26 0.92
CA GLY A 258 12.87 -0.99 0.71
C GLY A 258 11.35 -1.11 0.72
N PHE A 259 10.68 0.04 0.71
CA PHE A 259 9.23 0.11 0.59
C PHE A 259 8.79 0.29 -0.88
N GLY A 260 7.58 -0.14 -1.16
CA GLY A 260 6.87 0.03 -2.43
C GLY A 260 5.39 0.29 -2.17
N GLY A 261 4.55 -0.11 -3.11
CA GLY A 261 3.10 0.06 -3.07
C GLY A 261 2.66 1.42 -3.59
N SER A 262 1.36 1.62 -3.63
CA SER A 262 0.71 2.79 -4.23
C SER A 262 0.80 4.07 -3.41
N CYS A 263 1.20 4.00 -2.12
CA CYS A 263 1.06 5.12 -1.19
C CYS A 263 2.39 5.83 -0.93
N PHE A 264 3.36 5.16 -0.31
CA PHE A 264 4.56 5.83 0.19
C PHE A 264 5.38 6.53 -0.91
N PRO A 265 5.72 5.90 -2.04
CA PRO A 265 6.52 6.58 -3.07
C PRO A 265 5.83 7.83 -3.60
N LYS A 266 4.55 7.71 -3.94
CA LYS A 266 3.72 8.78 -4.46
C LYS A 266 3.55 9.93 -3.46
N ASP A 267 3.24 9.61 -2.20
CA ASP A 267 2.92 10.61 -1.18
C ASP A 267 4.17 11.37 -0.72
N LEU A 268 5.35 10.71 -0.67
CA LEU A 268 6.61 11.40 -0.46
C LEU A 268 6.91 12.38 -1.59
N ALA A 269 6.80 11.95 -2.85
CA ALA A 269 7.03 12.82 -4.00
C ALA A 269 6.10 14.03 -3.98
N ALA A 270 4.81 13.82 -3.72
CA ALA A 270 3.83 14.90 -3.64
C ALA A 270 4.10 15.88 -2.47
N LEU A 271 4.58 15.37 -1.32
CA LEU A 271 4.96 16.24 -0.20
C LEU A 271 6.22 17.05 -0.50
N VAL A 272 7.22 16.45 -1.14
CA VAL A 272 8.43 17.17 -1.60
C VAL A 272 8.04 18.28 -2.56
N GLN A 273 7.22 17.99 -3.57
CA GLN A 273 6.71 18.99 -4.53
C GLN A 273 5.86 20.08 -3.85
N THR A 274 5.11 19.73 -2.82
CA THR A 274 4.35 20.71 -2.04
C THR A 274 5.29 21.68 -1.33
N GLY A 275 6.37 21.18 -0.72
CA GLY A 275 7.39 22.01 -0.09
C GLY A 275 8.07 22.95 -1.10
N GLU A 276 8.48 22.45 -2.25
CA GLU A 276 9.10 23.25 -3.31
C GLU A 276 8.19 24.39 -3.79
N ARG A 277 6.90 24.12 -3.98
CA ARG A 277 5.91 25.14 -4.39
C ARG A 277 5.73 26.28 -3.38
N VAL A 278 5.93 26.00 -2.09
CA VAL A 278 5.86 27.04 -1.05
C VAL A 278 7.24 27.58 -0.67
N GLY A 279 8.29 27.26 -1.42
CA GLY A 279 9.65 27.75 -1.19
C GLY A 279 10.37 27.11 0.00
N PHE A 280 9.89 25.98 0.51
CA PHE A 280 10.49 25.25 1.63
C PHE A 280 10.79 23.80 1.27
N PRO A 281 12.01 23.46 0.83
CA PRO A 281 12.39 22.10 0.43
C PRO A 281 12.25 21.11 1.60
N MET A 282 11.54 20.02 1.38
CA MET A 282 11.31 18.95 2.36
C MET A 282 12.49 17.96 2.42
N GLN A 283 13.59 18.36 3.09
CA GLN A 283 14.87 17.62 3.10
C GLN A 283 14.72 16.18 3.63
N ILE A 284 14.02 15.96 4.75
CA ILE A 284 13.86 14.63 5.35
C ILE A 284 13.07 13.70 4.43
N ALA A 285 11.97 14.19 3.85
CA ALA A 285 11.15 13.40 2.92
C ALA A 285 11.93 13.03 1.65
N ALA A 286 12.68 13.98 1.08
CA ALA A 286 13.54 13.75 -0.07
C ALA A 286 14.66 12.75 0.23
N ALA A 287 15.33 12.86 1.39
CA ALA A 287 16.33 11.92 1.85
C ALA A 287 15.75 10.51 2.02
N ALA A 288 14.55 10.39 2.63
CA ALA A 288 13.90 9.10 2.81
C ALA A 288 13.56 8.41 1.48
N ALA A 289 13.10 9.15 0.47
CA ALA A 289 12.88 8.64 -0.87
C ALA A 289 14.19 8.17 -1.52
N HIS A 290 15.23 8.99 -1.47
CA HIS A 290 16.55 8.65 -2.02
C HIS A 290 17.16 7.40 -1.38
N ILE A 291 17.11 7.29 -0.05
CA ILE A 291 17.60 6.11 0.67
C ILE A 291 16.84 4.84 0.25
N ASN A 292 15.53 4.95 0.02
CA ASN A 292 14.73 3.82 -0.44
C ASN A 292 15.16 3.33 -1.84
N GLU A 293 15.49 4.22 -2.75
CA GLU A 293 16.04 3.86 -4.07
C GLU A 293 17.42 3.20 -3.93
N GLN A 294 18.30 3.79 -3.12
CA GLN A 294 19.63 3.23 -2.85
C GLN A 294 19.55 1.85 -2.20
N GLN A 295 18.54 1.59 -1.40
CA GLN A 295 18.35 0.28 -0.75
C GLN A 295 18.14 -0.84 -1.77
N ARG A 296 17.39 -0.60 -2.84
CA ARG A 296 17.20 -1.58 -3.93
C ARG A 296 18.52 -1.89 -4.64
N VAL A 297 19.33 -0.86 -4.89
CA VAL A 297 20.68 -1.02 -5.50
C VAL A 297 21.58 -1.85 -4.57
N ARG A 298 21.58 -1.56 -3.26
CA ARG A 298 22.36 -2.32 -2.26
C ARG A 298 21.95 -3.80 -2.21
N MET A 299 20.67 -4.13 -2.40
CA MET A 299 20.23 -5.53 -2.45
C MET A 299 20.76 -6.24 -3.68
N ILE A 300 20.77 -5.58 -4.83
CA ILE A 300 21.35 -6.14 -6.07
C ILE A 300 22.85 -6.37 -5.87
N GLU A 301 23.59 -5.38 -5.35
CA GLU A 301 25.01 -5.50 -5.05
C GLU A 301 25.31 -6.63 -4.03
N LYS A 302 24.47 -6.78 -3.01
CA LYS A 302 24.59 -7.87 -2.02
C LYS A 302 24.46 -9.25 -2.68
N ILE A 303 23.49 -9.43 -3.59
CA ILE A 303 23.28 -10.67 -4.33
C ILE A 303 24.47 -10.95 -5.26
N THR A 304 24.87 -9.98 -6.06
CA THR A 304 25.96 -10.12 -7.03
C THR A 304 27.29 -10.35 -6.36
N LYS A 305 27.59 -9.65 -5.26
CA LYS A 305 28.82 -9.82 -4.48
C LYS A 305 28.95 -11.23 -3.88
N GLU A 306 27.84 -11.80 -3.39
CA GLU A 306 27.85 -13.14 -2.76
C GLU A 306 27.96 -14.25 -3.78
N VAL A 307 27.27 -14.13 -4.94
CA VAL A 307 27.21 -15.18 -5.96
C VAL A 307 28.37 -15.08 -6.95
N GLY A 308 28.99 -13.90 -7.10
CA GLY A 308 30.00 -13.59 -8.09
C GLY A 308 29.38 -13.31 -9.47
N ASP A 309 29.95 -13.86 -10.54
CA ASP A 309 29.37 -13.72 -11.88
C ASP A 309 27.99 -14.40 -11.94
N ILE A 310 26.97 -13.59 -12.19
CA ILE A 310 25.58 -14.04 -12.23
C ILE A 310 25.08 -14.39 -13.64
N LYS A 311 25.88 -14.16 -14.67
CA LYS A 311 25.54 -14.51 -16.05
C LYS A 311 25.33 -16.03 -16.18
N GLY A 312 24.17 -16.42 -16.70
CA GLY A 312 23.76 -17.84 -16.82
C GLY A 312 23.39 -18.53 -15.50
N LYS A 313 23.40 -17.81 -14.36
CA LYS A 313 22.90 -18.33 -13.07
C LYS A 313 21.38 -18.27 -13.01
N THR A 314 20.80 -19.17 -12.24
CA THR A 314 19.35 -19.23 -12.00
C THR A 314 19.06 -18.82 -10.56
N PHE A 315 18.19 -17.86 -10.37
CA PHE A 315 17.71 -17.41 -9.06
C PHE A 315 16.25 -17.82 -8.87
N ALA A 316 15.96 -18.41 -7.72
CA ALA A 316 14.61 -18.67 -7.25
C ALA A 316 14.14 -17.46 -6.42
N MET A 317 13.08 -16.77 -6.85
CA MET A 317 12.55 -15.61 -6.16
C MET A 317 11.16 -15.88 -5.59
N LEU A 318 11.01 -15.75 -4.27
CA LEU A 318 9.75 -15.95 -3.56
C LEU A 318 9.16 -14.61 -3.11
N GLY A 319 7.96 -14.32 -3.61
CA GLY A 319 7.24 -13.05 -3.38
C GLY A 319 7.62 -11.98 -4.39
N LEU A 320 6.62 -11.37 -5.00
CA LEU A 320 6.74 -10.31 -6.02
C LEU A 320 5.96 -9.07 -5.63
N SER A 321 4.82 -9.22 -4.96
CA SER A 321 4.07 -8.12 -4.35
C SER A 321 4.90 -7.34 -3.35
N PHE A 322 4.63 -6.04 -3.17
CA PHE A 322 5.45 -5.19 -2.28
C PHE A 322 5.36 -5.59 -0.80
N LYS A 323 4.29 -6.31 -0.42
CA LYS A 323 4.09 -6.91 0.92
C LYS A 323 3.10 -8.09 0.82
N PRO A 324 2.98 -8.94 1.86
CA PRO A 324 2.01 -10.03 1.86
C PRO A 324 0.55 -9.54 1.89
N ASN A 325 -0.36 -10.43 1.51
CA ASN A 325 -1.81 -10.24 1.50
C ASN A 325 -2.31 -9.13 0.55
N THR A 326 -1.59 -8.89 -0.54
CA THR A 326 -2.02 -8.02 -1.64
C THR A 326 -1.43 -8.50 -2.97
N ASN A 327 -2.07 -8.15 -4.08
CA ASN A 327 -1.52 -8.34 -5.42
C ASN A 327 -0.89 -7.05 -5.98
N ASP A 328 -0.69 -6.01 -5.16
CA ASP A 328 -0.11 -4.73 -5.61
C ASP A 328 1.39 -4.87 -5.91
N LEU A 329 1.74 -4.59 -7.17
CA LEU A 329 3.09 -4.65 -7.73
C LEU A 329 3.72 -3.26 -7.93
N ARG A 330 2.97 -2.18 -7.65
CA ARG A 330 3.45 -0.82 -7.86
C ARG A 330 4.67 -0.54 -7.00
N ASP A 331 5.73 -0.06 -7.62
CA ASP A 331 7.03 0.18 -6.96
C ASP A 331 7.55 -0.98 -6.09
N ALA A 332 7.13 -2.23 -6.37
CA ALA A 332 7.59 -3.39 -5.62
C ALA A 332 9.10 -3.61 -5.80
N PRO A 333 9.91 -3.66 -4.72
CA PRO A 333 11.35 -3.88 -4.79
C PRO A 333 11.73 -5.17 -5.52
N ALA A 334 10.89 -6.20 -5.41
CA ALA A 334 11.09 -7.48 -6.07
C ALA A 334 11.20 -7.35 -7.60
N LEU A 335 10.32 -6.54 -8.22
CA LEU A 335 10.33 -6.34 -9.65
C LEU A 335 11.58 -5.58 -10.12
N THR A 336 12.05 -4.60 -9.34
CA THR A 336 13.29 -3.87 -9.63
C THR A 336 14.49 -4.79 -9.58
N ILE A 337 14.58 -5.64 -8.55
CA ILE A 337 15.68 -6.59 -8.38
C ILE A 337 15.63 -7.67 -9.47
N ALA A 338 14.44 -8.23 -9.77
CA ALA A 338 14.28 -9.23 -10.83
C ALA A 338 14.75 -8.69 -12.20
N ARG A 339 14.30 -7.47 -12.57
CA ARG A 339 14.76 -6.83 -13.82
C ARG A 339 16.28 -6.63 -13.87
N ALA A 340 16.87 -6.22 -12.75
CA ALA A 340 18.31 -5.99 -12.69
C ALA A 340 19.12 -7.29 -12.86
N LEU A 341 18.67 -8.40 -12.24
CA LEU A 341 19.29 -9.72 -12.38
C LEU A 341 19.15 -10.24 -13.82
N ILE A 342 17.95 -10.16 -14.41
CA ILE A 342 17.70 -10.56 -15.80
C ILE A 342 18.56 -9.75 -16.77
N LYS A 343 18.63 -8.43 -16.59
CA LYS A 343 19.46 -7.54 -17.42
C LYS A 343 20.94 -7.90 -17.37
N GLN A 344 21.42 -8.45 -16.26
CA GLN A 344 22.80 -8.92 -16.10
C GLN A 344 23.01 -10.37 -16.62
N GLY A 345 22.01 -10.96 -17.29
CA GLY A 345 22.09 -12.27 -17.91
C GLY A 345 21.76 -13.45 -17.00
N ALA A 346 21.16 -13.20 -15.86
CA ALA A 346 20.63 -14.28 -15.01
C ALA A 346 19.24 -14.74 -15.45
N THR A 347 18.87 -15.95 -15.10
CA THR A 347 17.51 -16.48 -15.18
C THR A 347 16.84 -16.28 -13.83
N VAL A 348 15.64 -15.71 -13.80
CA VAL A 348 14.85 -15.55 -12.56
C VAL A 348 13.57 -16.37 -12.68
N ARG A 349 13.45 -17.39 -11.85
CA ARG A 349 12.22 -18.17 -11.62
C ARG A 349 11.52 -17.58 -10.42
N ALA A 350 10.20 -17.42 -10.48
CA ALA A 350 9.48 -16.73 -9.42
C ALA A 350 8.15 -17.38 -9.08
N TYR A 351 7.77 -17.21 -7.83
CA TYR A 351 6.44 -17.55 -7.32
C TYR A 351 5.92 -16.46 -6.39
N ASP A 352 4.66 -16.07 -6.61
CA ASP A 352 3.89 -15.20 -5.71
C ASP A 352 2.45 -15.72 -5.64
N PRO A 353 1.83 -15.81 -4.45
CA PRO A 353 0.49 -16.36 -4.30
C PRO A 353 -0.64 -15.56 -4.99
N ALA A 354 -0.43 -14.26 -5.26
CA ALA A 354 -1.50 -13.38 -5.70
C ALA A 354 -1.13 -12.50 -6.92
N ALA A 355 0.16 -12.35 -7.24
CA ALA A 355 0.62 -11.34 -8.19
C ALA A 355 1.46 -11.90 -9.35
N LEU A 356 1.57 -13.24 -9.46
CA LEU A 356 2.51 -13.89 -10.38
C LEU A 356 2.24 -13.54 -11.86
N GLU A 357 0.99 -13.67 -12.30
CA GLU A 357 0.62 -13.46 -13.71
C GLU A 357 0.91 -12.01 -14.16
N GLU A 358 0.47 -11.04 -13.36
CA GLU A 358 0.67 -9.62 -13.62
C GLU A 358 2.16 -9.27 -13.57
N ALA A 359 2.92 -9.83 -12.62
CA ALA A 359 4.36 -9.63 -12.53
C ALA A 359 5.11 -10.11 -13.78
N CYS A 360 4.73 -11.24 -14.37
CA CYS A 360 5.29 -11.75 -15.61
C CYS A 360 5.02 -10.83 -16.82
N GLN A 361 3.85 -10.15 -16.83
CA GLN A 361 3.55 -9.15 -17.86
C GLN A 361 4.44 -7.90 -17.70
N ILE A 362 4.67 -7.49 -16.44
CA ILE A 362 5.46 -6.28 -16.11
C ILE A 362 6.97 -6.51 -16.27
N VAL A 363 7.47 -7.73 -16.02
CA VAL A 363 8.90 -8.09 -16.10
C VAL A 363 9.12 -9.18 -17.15
N PRO A 364 9.37 -8.81 -18.41
CA PRO A 364 9.69 -9.80 -19.45
C PRO A 364 10.91 -10.65 -19.08
N GLY A 365 10.80 -11.95 -19.29
CA GLY A 365 11.85 -12.92 -18.95
C GLY A 365 11.78 -13.49 -17.53
N LEU A 366 10.82 -13.08 -16.71
CA LEU A 366 10.49 -13.74 -15.46
C LEU A 366 9.81 -15.09 -15.76
N ILE A 367 10.29 -16.17 -15.15
CA ILE A 367 9.75 -17.52 -15.37
C ILE A 367 8.80 -17.87 -14.21
N PRO A 368 7.48 -18.00 -14.47
CA PRO A 368 6.53 -18.35 -13.44
C PRO A 368 6.68 -19.79 -12.97
N CYS A 369 6.50 -20.03 -11.68
CA CYS A 369 6.44 -21.34 -11.04
C CYS A 369 5.17 -21.46 -10.20
N THR A 370 4.77 -22.69 -9.89
CA THR A 370 3.51 -22.95 -9.18
C THR A 370 3.64 -22.95 -7.67
N ASP A 371 4.87 -23.17 -7.14
CA ASP A 371 5.17 -23.14 -5.72
C ASP A 371 6.64 -22.79 -5.43
N ALA A 372 6.98 -22.68 -4.16
CA ALA A 372 8.32 -22.34 -3.69
C ALA A 372 9.37 -23.40 -4.05
N TYR A 373 9.00 -24.67 -4.09
CA TYR A 373 9.92 -25.78 -4.33
C TYR A 373 10.19 -25.96 -5.82
N GLU A 374 9.17 -25.83 -6.66
CA GLU A 374 9.37 -25.77 -8.10
C GLU A 374 10.27 -24.58 -8.46
N THR A 375 10.05 -23.42 -7.82
CA THR A 375 10.89 -22.24 -8.03
C THR A 375 12.36 -22.53 -7.72
N ALA A 376 12.63 -23.26 -6.64
CA ALA A 376 13.98 -23.61 -6.18
C ALA A 376 14.67 -24.69 -7.04
N GLN A 377 13.94 -25.47 -7.84
CA GLN A 377 14.49 -26.59 -8.60
C GLN A 377 15.61 -26.17 -9.55
N GLY A 378 16.84 -26.61 -9.26
CA GLY A 378 18.03 -26.32 -10.06
C GLY A 378 18.47 -24.85 -10.03
N ALA A 379 18.02 -24.05 -9.05
CA ALA A 379 18.46 -22.67 -8.87
C ALA A 379 19.82 -22.61 -8.12
N ASP A 380 20.60 -21.58 -8.43
CA ASP A 380 21.92 -21.34 -7.79
C ASP A 380 21.77 -20.62 -6.44
N ALA A 381 20.65 -19.95 -6.20
CA ALA A 381 20.32 -19.34 -4.93
C ALA A 381 18.80 -19.10 -4.80
N LEU A 382 18.34 -19.04 -3.56
CA LEU A 382 16.97 -18.67 -3.17
C LEU A 382 16.95 -17.21 -2.65
N ILE A 383 15.95 -16.42 -3.07
CA ILE A 383 15.75 -15.03 -2.64
C ILE A 383 14.31 -14.88 -2.11
N LEU A 384 14.15 -14.49 -0.85
CA LEU A 384 12.88 -14.16 -0.24
C LEU A 384 12.66 -12.66 -0.29
N MET A 385 11.68 -12.22 -1.10
CA MET A 385 11.37 -10.80 -1.33
C MET A 385 10.12 -10.31 -0.60
N THR A 386 9.14 -11.19 -0.42
CA THR A 386 7.88 -10.85 0.27
C THR A 386 7.54 -11.95 1.27
N GLU A 387 7.29 -11.56 2.51
CA GLU A 387 7.14 -12.46 3.65
C GLU A 387 5.74 -13.07 3.78
N TRP A 388 5.20 -13.66 2.70
CA TRP A 388 3.93 -14.40 2.74
C TRP A 388 3.96 -15.50 3.82
N ASN A 389 2.83 -15.76 4.47
CA ASN A 389 2.79 -16.73 5.57
C ASN A 389 3.33 -18.10 5.17
N GLN A 390 3.02 -18.58 3.96
CA GLN A 390 3.53 -19.85 3.46
C GLN A 390 5.05 -19.89 3.29
N PHE A 391 5.72 -18.73 3.17
CA PHE A 391 7.19 -18.65 3.10
C PHE A 391 7.86 -18.54 4.48
N ARG A 392 7.10 -18.59 5.57
CA ARG A 392 7.63 -18.58 6.95
C ARG A 392 7.95 -19.98 7.48
N THR A 393 7.50 -21.01 6.79
CA THR A 393 7.62 -22.42 7.20
C THR A 393 8.18 -23.30 6.08
N LEU A 394 9.18 -22.78 5.35
CA LEU A 394 9.83 -23.55 4.28
C LEU A 394 10.60 -24.74 4.86
N ASP A 395 10.53 -25.86 4.15
CA ASP A 395 11.31 -27.06 4.43
C ASP A 395 12.72 -26.90 3.85
N PHE A 396 13.71 -26.58 4.71
CA PHE A 396 15.09 -26.34 4.30
C PHE A 396 15.80 -27.62 3.87
N ASP A 397 15.45 -28.80 4.40
CA ASP A 397 16.04 -30.07 3.95
C ASP A 397 15.63 -30.35 2.51
N LYS A 398 14.35 -30.17 2.19
CA LYS A 398 13.85 -30.27 0.82
C LYS A 398 14.49 -29.22 -0.10
N LEU A 399 14.55 -27.96 0.32
CA LEU A 399 15.17 -26.88 -0.47
C LEU A 399 16.65 -27.16 -0.78
N LYS A 400 17.39 -27.73 0.18
CA LYS A 400 18.80 -28.12 0.01
C LYS A 400 19.00 -29.15 -1.10
N THR A 401 18.06 -30.08 -1.26
CA THR A 401 18.14 -31.09 -2.32
C THR A 401 17.78 -30.53 -3.70
N LEU A 402 16.98 -29.45 -3.76
CA LEU A 402 16.51 -28.81 -4.98
C LEU A 402 17.49 -27.81 -5.56
N LEU A 403 18.18 -27.06 -4.70
CA LEU A 403 19.11 -26.01 -5.09
C LEU A 403 20.46 -26.60 -5.53
N ARG A 404 21.10 -25.98 -6.52
CA ARG A 404 22.50 -26.32 -6.89
C ARG A 404 23.49 -25.92 -5.79
N LYS A 405 23.21 -24.81 -5.11
CA LYS A 405 23.99 -24.32 -3.95
C LYS A 405 23.02 -23.88 -2.86
N PRO A 406 23.27 -24.25 -1.60
CA PRO A 406 22.42 -23.85 -0.48
C PRO A 406 22.71 -22.39 -0.06
N ILE A 407 22.43 -21.44 -0.95
CA ILE A 407 22.54 -20.00 -0.69
C ILE A 407 21.14 -19.42 -0.56
N PHE A 408 20.89 -18.75 0.56
CA PHE A 408 19.58 -18.15 0.84
C PHE A 408 19.71 -16.66 1.19
N PHE A 409 19.12 -15.82 0.37
CA PHE A 409 18.95 -14.38 0.62
C PHE A 409 17.59 -14.14 1.26
N ASP A 410 17.58 -13.95 2.57
CA ASP A 410 16.39 -13.56 3.33
C ASP A 410 16.34 -12.03 3.44
N LEU A 411 15.81 -11.37 2.40
CA LEU A 411 15.77 -9.91 2.35
C LEU A 411 14.63 -9.31 3.20
N ARG A 412 13.85 -10.17 3.87
CA ARG A 412 12.79 -9.76 4.80
C ARG A 412 13.09 -10.07 6.26
N ASN A 413 14.25 -10.68 6.53
CA ASN A 413 14.64 -11.03 7.88
C ASN A 413 13.63 -11.95 8.60
N VAL A 414 13.02 -12.88 7.86
CA VAL A 414 11.97 -13.77 8.36
C VAL A 414 12.54 -14.85 9.27
N TYR A 415 13.73 -15.35 8.92
CA TYR A 415 14.30 -16.53 9.57
C TYR A 415 15.42 -16.18 10.54
N ASP A 416 15.59 -17.06 11.53
CA ASP A 416 16.75 -17.03 12.40
C ASP A 416 17.99 -17.52 11.62
N PRO A 417 19.10 -16.73 11.59
CA PRO A 417 20.29 -17.07 10.82
C PRO A 417 20.97 -18.35 11.27
N ASP A 418 21.02 -18.63 12.57
CA ASP A 418 21.71 -19.79 13.11
C ASP A 418 20.92 -21.06 12.78
N ARG A 419 19.58 -20.99 12.85
CA ARG A 419 18.71 -22.08 12.44
C ARG A 419 18.87 -22.41 10.94
N VAL A 420 18.90 -21.41 10.07
CA VAL A 420 19.09 -21.63 8.62
C VAL A 420 20.48 -22.22 8.33
N ALA A 421 21.52 -21.71 9.01
CA ALA A 421 22.88 -22.23 8.89
C ALA A 421 23.00 -23.68 9.35
N SER A 422 22.25 -24.13 10.37
CA SER A 422 22.25 -25.53 10.84
C SER A 422 21.72 -26.52 9.80
N PHE A 423 20.89 -26.10 8.84
CA PHE A 423 20.51 -26.89 7.67
C PHE A 423 21.57 -26.91 6.57
N GLY A 424 22.71 -26.24 6.77
CA GLY A 424 23.82 -26.18 5.82
C GLY A 424 23.69 -25.08 4.77
N PHE A 425 22.85 -24.07 4.99
CA PHE A 425 22.72 -22.93 4.10
C PHE A 425 23.69 -21.81 4.44
N ARG A 426 24.24 -21.18 3.41
CA ARG A 426 24.80 -19.86 3.48
C ARG A 426 23.65 -18.86 3.56
N HIS A 427 23.46 -18.24 4.72
CA HIS A 427 22.36 -17.30 4.98
C HIS A 427 22.82 -15.85 4.90
N ILE A 428 22.18 -15.08 4.03
CA ILE A 428 22.43 -13.66 3.82
C ILE A 428 21.14 -12.89 4.10
N SER A 429 21.17 -11.93 5.00
CA SER A 429 20.01 -11.13 5.41
C SER A 429 20.33 -9.64 5.37
N VAL A 430 19.38 -8.80 5.80
CA VAL A 430 19.54 -7.35 5.81
C VAL A 430 19.89 -6.87 7.22
N GLY A 431 21.03 -6.17 7.37
CA GLY A 431 21.43 -5.56 8.64
C GLY A 431 21.90 -6.54 9.71
N ARG A 432 22.37 -7.73 9.29
CA ARG A 432 22.97 -8.75 10.16
C ARG A 432 24.21 -9.34 9.48
N PRO A 433 25.22 -9.77 10.23
CA PRO A 433 26.34 -10.53 9.67
C PRO A 433 25.84 -11.78 8.93
N SER A 434 26.39 -12.05 7.74
CA SER A 434 26.10 -13.29 7.02
C SER A 434 26.56 -14.50 7.81
N LYS A 435 25.79 -15.59 7.80
CA LYS A 435 26.16 -16.86 8.46
C LYS A 435 26.63 -17.86 7.42
N ALA A 436 27.80 -18.45 7.67
CA ALA A 436 28.29 -19.60 6.93
C ALA A 436 27.50 -20.86 7.33
N PRO A 437 27.43 -21.90 6.47
CA PRO A 437 26.88 -23.18 6.85
C PRO A 437 27.57 -23.71 8.11
N SER A 438 26.77 -24.15 9.09
CA SER A 438 27.33 -24.90 10.22
C SER A 438 27.68 -26.32 9.77
N PRO A 439 28.79 -26.92 10.28
CA PRO A 439 29.04 -28.33 10.06
C PRO A 439 27.83 -29.16 10.53
N ALA A 440 27.46 -30.18 9.75
CA ALA A 440 26.46 -31.12 10.20
C ALA A 440 26.96 -31.77 11.50
N THR A 441 26.20 -31.57 12.58
CA THR A 441 26.45 -32.25 13.88
C THR A 441 26.02 -33.69 13.80
#